data_5a33261d176fb9dc5c8925995b10c385
#
_entry.id   5a33261d176fb9dc5c8925995b10c385
#
_cell.length_a   1.000
_cell.length_b   1.000
_cell.length_c   1.000
_cell.angle_alpha   90.00
_cell.angle_beta   90.00
_cell.angle_gamma   90.00
#
_symmetry.space_group_name_H-M   'P 1'
#
loop_
_entity.id
_entity.type
_entity.pdbx_description
1 polymer ?
#
loop_
_entity_poly.entity_id
_entity_poly.type
_entity_poly.pdbx_seq_one_letter_code
_entity_poly.pdbx_strand_id
1 'polypeptide(L)'
;ADGECSHRCEICQNAKEQAEAEDRGWVLIGNAPTRDLNYRTYRHSCGHEQIVARVNMQTGRFNCEACGEGWASAPSFIYCMRFDLPELPPMIKLGFSRNPDSRLNDQLKRRPDLQAEILHSVALPTGHKALCVEKQMHAALKRDHPGSMIAPEMYAPWLRVKSEIYTADLEPVILDMLGALPLLPDA
;
A
#
# COMPACT_ATOMS: atom_id res chain seq x y z
N ALA A 1 -40.88 -18.99 9.18
CA ALA A 1 -40.41 -19.68 7.97
C ALA A 1 -39.29 -18.80 7.40
N ASP A 2 -38.08 -19.04 7.86
CA ASP A 2 -36.89 -18.33 7.42
C ASP A 2 -36.53 -18.83 6.02
N GLY A 3 -36.94 -18.06 5.00
CA GLY A 3 -36.61 -18.35 3.62
C GLY A 3 -35.11 -18.09 3.41
N GLU A 4 -34.28 -19.12 3.44
CA GLU A 4 -32.91 -19.09 2.96
C GLU A 4 -32.90 -18.64 1.50
N CYS A 5 -32.52 -17.40 1.27
CA CYS A 5 -32.35 -16.85 -0.08
C CYS A 5 -31.20 -17.59 -0.77
N SER A 6 -31.49 -18.27 -1.88
CA SER A 6 -30.44 -18.97 -2.62
C SER A 6 -29.31 -17.97 -3.01
N HIS A 7 -28.06 -18.40 -2.97
CA HIS A 7 -26.85 -17.59 -3.27
C HIS A 7 -26.86 -16.92 -4.66
N ARG A 8 -27.89 -17.11 -5.47
CA ARG A 8 -28.04 -16.57 -6.83
C ARG A 8 -29.18 -15.54 -6.97
N CYS A 9 -29.85 -15.18 -5.86
CA CYS A 9 -30.88 -14.15 -5.93
C CYS A 9 -30.25 -12.77 -6.12
N GLU A 10 -30.53 -12.11 -7.24
CA GLU A 10 -29.98 -10.80 -7.58
C GLU A 10 -30.38 -9.72 -6.55
N ILE A 11 -31.59 -9.76 -6.03
CA ILE A 11 -32.08 -8.83 -5.00
C ILE A 11 -31.27 -8.98 -3.71
N CYS A 12 -31.07 -10.23 -3.25
CA CYS A 12 -30.27 -10.48 -2.04
C CYS A 12 -28.81 -10.10 -2.23
N GLN A 13 -28.25 -10.32 -3.44
CA GLN A 13 -26.89 -9.96 -3.77
C GLN A 13 -26.70 -8.43 -3.78
N ASN A 14 -27.64 -7.69 -4.38
CA ASN A 14 -27.59 -6.23 -4.40
C ASN A 14 -27.73 -5.64 -2.99
N ALA A 15 -28.63 -6.18 -2.16
CA ALA A 15 -28.77 -5.74 -0.77
C ALA A 15 -27.49 -5.98 0.04
N LYS A 16 -26.82 -7.11 -0.17
CA LYS A 16 -25.53 -7.40 0.46
C LYS A 16 -24.45 -6.42 -0.01
N GLU A 17 -24.33 -6.19 -1.32
CA GLU A 17 -23.35 -5.26 -1.89
C GLU A 17 -23.59 -3.81 -1.44
N GLN A 18 -24.85 -3.41 -1.29
CA GLN A 18 -25.23 -2.11 -0.73
C GLN A 18 -24.79 -1.98 0.74
N ALA A 19 -25.06 -2.97 1.58
CA ALA A 19 -24.65 -2.97 2.99
C ALA A 19 -23.11 -2.92 3.12
N GLU A 20 -22.38 -3.71 2.31
CA GLU A 20 -20.92 -3.71 2.27
C GLU A 20 -20.35 -2.33 1.87
N ALA A 21 -21.05 -1.60 0.99
CA ALA A 21 -20.65 -0.26 0.58
C ALA A 21 -20.93 0.78 1.69
N GLU A 22 -22.11 0.72 2.31
CA GLU A 22 -22.52 1.65 3.39
C GLU A 22 -21.59 1.56 4.60
N ASP A 23 -21.17 0.36 5.00
CA ASP A 23 -20.19 0.13 6.07
C ASP A 23 -18.87 0.88 5.84
N ARG A 24 -18.59 1.30 4.60
CA ARG A 24 -17.36 1.98 4.18
C ARG A 24 -17.56 3.42 3.76
N GLY A 25 -18.76 3.98 3.96
CA GLY A 25 -19.07 5.34 3.55
C GLY A 25 -19.33 5.51 2.05
N TRP A 26 -19.73 4.43 1.36
CA TRP A 26 -20.06 4.42 -0.07
C TRP A 26 -21.50 4.04 -0.30
N VAL A 27 -22.03 4.44 -1.44
CA VAL A 27 -23.37 4.07 -1.91
C VAL A 27 -23.22 3.30 -3.22
N LEU A 28 -23.84 2.14 -3.32
CA LEU A 28 -23.91 1.37 -4.57
C LEU A 28 -24.84 2.08 -5.55
N ILE A 29 -24.32 2.49 -6.71
CA ILE A 29 -25.11 3.14 -7.78
C ILE A 29 -25.67 2.09 -8.75
N GLY A 30 -24.89 1.04 -9.01
CA GLY A 30 -25.32 -0.03 -9.91
C GLY A 30 -24.17 -0.75 -10.59
N ASN A 31 -24.49 -1.42 -11.69
CA ASN A 31 -23.49 -2.12 -12.49
C ASN A 31 -22.53 -1.13 -13.13
N ALA A 32 -21.24 -1.48 -13.18
CA ALA A 32 -20.27 -0.69 -13.92
C ALA A 32 -20.58 -0.73 -15.42
N PRO A 33 -20.31 0.34 -16.19
CA PRO A 33 -20.51 0.38 -17.66
C PRO A 33 -19.48 -0.47 -18.39
N THR A 34 -18.97 -1.52 -17.76
CA THR A 34 -18.03 -2.49 -18.30
C THR A 34 -18.76 -3.82 -18.55
N ARG A 35 -18.17 -4.70 -19.38
CA ARG A 35 -18.70 -6.05 -19.55
C ARG A 35 -18.35 -7.00 -18.39
N ASP A 36 -17.48 -6.57 -17.47
CA ASP A 36 -17.05 -7.38 -16.33
C ASP A 36 -18.00 -7.19 -15.15
N LEU A 37 -18.76 -8.25 -14.85
CA LEU A 37 -19.74 -8.31 -13.75
C LEU A 37 -19.11 -8.25 -12.34
N ASN A 38 -17.78 -8.29 -12.25
CA ASN A 38 -17.09 -8.13 -10.97
C ASN A 38 -16.92 -6.68 -10.55
N TYR A 39 -17.29 -5.72 -11.39
CA TYR A 39 -17.18 -4.29 -11.11
C TYR A 39 -18.55 -3.65 -10.91
N ARG A 40 -18.59 -2.66 -10.02
CA ARG A 40 -19.76 -1.82 -9.73
C ARG A 40 -19.36 -0.36 -9.74
N THR A 41 -20.33 0.51 -9.98
CA THR A 41 -20.20 1.94 -9.77
C THR A 41 -20.66 2.27 -8.35
N TYR A 42 -19.83 2.96 -7.61
CA TYR A 42 -20.12 3.43 -6.26
C TYR A 42 -19.90 4.94 -6.17
N ARG A 43 -20.66 5.58 -5.27
CA ARG A 43 -20.51 7.00 -4.93
C ARG A 43 -19.97 7.13 -3.52
N HIS A 44 -18.88 7.83 -3.35
CA HIS A 44 -18.29 8.15 -2.05
C HIS A 44 -19.03 9.29 -1.36
N SER A 45 -18.90 9.42 -0.03
CA SER A 45 -19.46 10.51 0.78
C SER A 45 -19.08 11.91 0.27
N CYS A 46 -17.90 12.07 -0.36
CA CYS A 46 -17.46 13.33 -0.99
C CYS A 46 -18.18 13.64 -2.33
N GLY A 47 -19.10 12.77 -2.79
CA GLY A 47 -19.82 12.91 -4.05
C GLY A 47 -19.15 12.29 -5.27
N HIS A 48 -17.90 11.86 -5.17
CA HIS A 48 -17.19 11.24 -6.30
C HIS A 48 -17.72 9.84 -6.63
N GLU A 49 -17.91 9.57 -7.91
CA GLU A 49 -18.27 8.23 -8.41
C GLU A 49 -17.07 7.56 -9.05
N GLN A 50 -16.84 6.31 -8.71
CA GLN A 50 -15.81 5.49 -9.33
C GLN A 50 -16.24 4.04 -9.47
N ILE A 51 -15.55 3.34 -10.38
CA ILE A 51 -15.74 1.91 -10.61
C ILE A 51 -14.80 1.13 -9.70
N VAL A 52 -15.36 0.27 -8.84
CA VAL A 52 -14.58 -0.55 -7.90
C VAL A 52 -14.92 -2.01 -8.09
N ALA A 53 -13.90 -2.87 -8.03
CA ALA A 53 -14.12 -4.31 -8.01
C ALA A 53 -14.86 -4.73 -6.72
N ARG A 54 -15.83 -5.63 -6.83
CA ARG A 54 -16.63 -6.14 -5.69
C ARG A 54 -15.75 -6.66 -4.55
N VAL A 55 -14.69 -7.40 -4.88
CA VAL A 55 -13.73 -7.91 -3.89
C VAL A 55 -12.99 -6.78 -3.16
N ASN A 56 -12.70 -5.68 -3.84
CA ASN A 56 -12.07 -4.52 -3.20
C ASN A 56 -13.04 -3.81 -2.26
N MET A 57 -14.32 -3.68 -2.64
CA MET A 57 -15.36 -3.16 -1.75
C MET A 57 -15.50 -4.05 -0.51
N GLN A 58 -15.53 -5.37 -0.66
CA GLN A 58 -15.62 -6.33 0.45
C GLN A 58 -14.41 -6.26 1.40
N THR A 59 -13.20 -6.10 0.85
CA THR A 59 -11.96 -6.08 1.64
C THR A 59 -11.56 -4.68 2.12
N GLY A 60 -12.15 -3.61 1.56
CA GLY A 60 -11.80 -2.22 1.82
C GLY A 60 -10.44 -1.78 1.25
N ARG A 61 -9.83 -2.55 0.37
CA ARG A 61 -8.47 -2.29 -0.16
C ARG A 61 -8.48 -1.33 -1.36
N PHE A 62 -9.10 -0.19 -1.20
CA PHE A 62 -9.13 0.87 -2.21
C PHE A 62 -9.34 2.23 -1.54
N ASN A 63 -9.15 3.30 -2.30
CA ASN A 63 -9.35 4.67 -1.85
C ASN A 63 -10.28 5.39 -2.83
N CYS A 64 -10.91 6.44 -2.35
CA CYS A 64 -11.57 7.39 -3.24
C CYS A 64 -10.52 8.12 -4.09
N GLU A 65 -10.67 8.08 -5.40
CA GLU A 65 -9.72 8.69 -6.33
C GLU A 65 -9.72 10.22 -6.24
N ALA A 66 -10.82 10.82 -5.78
CA ALA A 66 -10.94 12.26 -5.65
C ALA A 66 -10.40 12.80 -4.31
N CYS A 67 -10.84 12.24 -3.17
CA CYS A 67 -10.44 12.76 -1.86
C CYS A 67 -9.34 11.93 -1.15
N GLY A 68 -8.98 10.77 -1.69
CA GLY A 68 -7.97 9.89 -1.12
C GLY A 68 -8.41 9.12 0.13
N GLU A 69 -9.64 9.35 0.62
CA GLU A 69 -10.18 8.65 1.78
C GLU A 69 -10.40 7.16 1.49
N GLY A 70 -10.19 6.32 2.50
CA GLY A 70 -10.37 4.87 2.40
C GLY A 70 -9.27 4.09 3.10
N TRP A 71 -8.87 2.97 2.53
CA TRP A 71 -7.87 2.06 3.13
C TRP A 71 -6.55 2.77 3.47
N ALA A 72 -6.12 3.72 2.66
CA ALA A 72 -4.88 4.46 2.85
C ALA A 72 -5.08 5.85 3.48
N SER A 73 -6.23 6.16 4.08
CA SER A 73 -6.49 7.45 4.73
C SER A 73 -5.82 7.58 6.10
N ALA A 74 -5.53 6.46 6.78
CA ALA A 74 -4.85 6.50 8.07
C ALA A 74 -3.40 6.99 7.93
N PRO A 75 -2.87 7.68 8.96
CA PRO A 75 -1.47 8.06 9.01
C PRO A 75 -0.54 6.88 8.72
N SER A 76 0.52 7.15 7.99
CA SER A 76 1.50 6.13 7.59
C SER A 76 2.89 6.73 7.59
N PHE A 77 3.89 5.87 7.58
CA PHE A 77 5.30 6.26 7.56
C PHE A 77 5.91 5.86 6.21
N ILE A 78 6.73 6.74 5.65
CA ILE A 78 7.71 6.37 4.64
C ILE A 78 9.03 6.08 5.36
N TYR A 79 9.73 5.03 4.96
CA TYR A 79 10.88 4.53 5.69
C TYR A 79 12.04 4.12 4.79
N CYS A 80 13.24 4.19 5.35
CA CYS A 80 14.45 3.56 4.84
C CYS A 80 14.84 2.43 5.79
N MET A 81 14.98 1.21 5.27
CA MET A 81 15.43 0.03 6.02
C MET A 81 16.71 -0.52 5.43
N ARG A 82 17.61 -1.00 6.29
CA ARG A 82 18.82 -1.71 5.91
C ARG A 82 18.69 -3.19 6.22
N PHE A 83 19.19 -4.02 5.34
CA PHE A 83 19.29 -5.48 5.49
C PHE A 83 20.76 -5.90 5.32
N ASP A 84 21.28 -6.58 6.32
CA ASP A 84 22.61 -7.22 6.28
C ASP A 84 22.39 -8.73 6.12
N LEU A 85 22.38 -9.18 4.86
CA LEU A 85 22.09 -10.57 4.51
C LEU A 85 23.39 -11.42 4.49
N PRO A 86 23.33 -12.71 4.85
CA PRO A 86 24.50 -13.58 4.81
C PRO A 86 25.13 -13.63 3.43
N GLU A 87 26.45 -13.45 3.38
CA GLU A 87 27.27 -13.55 2.15
C GLU A 87 26.95 -12.54 1.05
N LEU A 88 26.12 -11.52 1.36
CA LEU A 88 25.75 -10.46 0.42
C LEU A 88 26.12 -9.08 0.98
N PRO A 89 26.41 -8.11 0.10
CA PRO A 89 26.55 -6.73 0.53
C PRO A 89 25.27 -6.22 1.21
N PRO A 90 25.37 -5.25 2.13
CA PRO A 90 24.21 -4.58 2.68
C PRO A 90 23.27 -4.03 1.60
N MET A 91 21.98 -4.05 1.88
CA MET A 91 20.94 -3.63 0.95
C MET A 91 19.98 -2.65 1.62
N ILE A 92 19.46 -1.71 0.85
CA ILE A 92 18.55 -0.67 1.34
C ILE A 92 17.19 -0.83 0.71
N LYS A 93 16.14 -0.69 1.52
CA LYS A 93 14.76 -0.64 1.06
C LYS A 93 14.12 0.70 1.43
N LEU A 94 13.64 1.41 0.41
CA LEU A 94 12.65 2.46 0.57
C LEU A 94 11.25 1.84 0.49
N GLY A 95 10.32 2.30 1.33
CA GLY A 95 8.95 1.82 1.33
C GLY A 95 8.05 2.62 2.27
N PHE A 96 6.76 2.30 2.30
CA PHE A 96 5.84 2.87 3.28
C PHE A 96 5.06 1.79 4.03
N SER A 97 4.61 2.13 5.24
CA SER A 97 3.76 1.28 6.08
C SER A 97 3.08 2.11 7.17
N ARG A 98 1.93 1.65 7.67
CA ARG A 98 1.33 2.16 8.91
C ARG A 98 2.17 1.83 10.14
N ASN A 99 2.86 0.72 10.11
CA ASN A 99 3.74 0.26 11.17
C ASN A 99 5.01 -0.32 10.55
N PRO A 100 6.10 0.49 10.46
CA PRO A 100 7.37 0.04 9.91
C PRO A 100 8.00 -1.12 10.67
N ASP A 101 7.88 -1.17 12.01
CA ASP A 101 8.45 -2.24 12.86
C ASP A 101 7.80 -3.59 12.57
N SER A 102 6.46 -3.65 12.57
CA SER A 102 5.75 -4.86 12.17
C SER A 102 6.03 -5.23 10.71
N ARG A 103 6.15 -4.22 9.82
CA ARG A 103 6.53 -4.46 8.41
C ARG A 103 7.88 -5.15 8.33
N LEU A 104 8.88 -4.66 9.05
CA LEU A 104 10.23 -5.22 9.08
C LEU A 104 10.23 -6.64 9.66
N ASN A 105 9.69 -6.80 10.87
CA ASN A 105 9.86 -8.01 11.65
C ASN A 105 8.93 -9.15 11.21
N ASP A 106 7.68 -8.85 10.83
CA ASP A 106 6.66 -9.87 10.60
C ASP A 106 6.45 -10.16 9.10
N GLN A 107 6.71 -9.16 8.24
CA GLN A 107 6.31 -9.26 6.84
C GLN A 107 7.48 -9.37 5.86
N LEU A 108 8.59 -8.67 6.09
CA LEU A 108 9.69 -8.61 5.12
C LEU A 108 10.71 -9.72 5.31
N LYS A 109 11.09 -10.03 6.53
CA LYS A 109 12.05 -11.09 6.82
C LYS A 109 11.42 -12.48 6.67
N ARG A 110 12.12 -13.42 6.05
CA ARG A 110 11.74 -14.85 6.04
C ARG A 110 12.19 -15.57 7.31
N ARG A 111 13.22 -15.07 7.96
CA ARG A 111 13.81 -15.63 9.17
C ARG A 111 13.97 -14.51 10.20
N PRO A 112 13.60 -14.77 11.47
CA PRO A 112 13.68 -13.74 12.53
C PRO A 112 15.11 -13.29 12.86
N ASP A 113 16.10 -14.17 12.65
CA ASP A 113 17.51 -13.96 12.95
C ASP A 113 18.25 -13.06 11.94
N LEU A 114 17.59 -12.69 10.83
CA LEU A 114 18.20 -11.78 9.85
C LEU A 114 18.41 -10.39 10.46
N GLN A 115 19.64 -9.89 10.30
CA GLN A 115 20.02 -8.54 10.72
C GLN A 115 19.37 -7.54 9.78
N ALA A 116 18.55 -6.66 10.39
CA ALA A 116 17.86 -5.61 9.65
C ALA A 116 17.43 -4.52 10.63
N GLU A 117 17.47 -3.28 10.18
CA GLU A 117 17.12 -2.10 10.98
C GLU A 117 16.36 -1.05 10.16
N ILE A 118 15.59 -0.23 10.86
CA ILE A 118 14.98 0.98 10.30
C ILE A 118 15.96 2.12 10.52
N LEU A 119 16.57 2.61 9.44
CA LEU A 119 17.52 3.71 9.51
C LEU A 119 16.82 5.04 9.76
N HIS A 120 15.68 5.25 9.11
CA HIS A 120 14.89 6.46 9.25
C HIS A 120 13.44 6.21 8.84
N SER A 121 12.51 6.94 9.48
CA SER A 121 11.11 6.95 9.08
C SER A 121 10.50 8.33 9.28
N VAL A 122 9.64 8.74 8.35
CA VAL A 122 8.95 10.04 8.37
C VAL A 122 7.45 9.80 8.36
N ALA A 123 6.75 10.37 9.35
CA ALA A 123 5.30 10.29 9.43
C ALA A 123 4.66 11.17 8.35
N LEU A 124 3.66 10.61 7.67
CA LEU A 124 2.85 11.32 6.68
C LEU A 124 1.36 11.21 7.07
N PRO A 125 0.56 12.24 6.76
CA PRO A 125 -0.82 12.35 7.26
C PRO A 125 -1.70 11.19 6.81
N THR A 126 -1.41 10.61 5.65
CA THR A 126 -2.19 9.49 5.11
C THR A 126 -1.30 8.51 4.37
N GLY A 127 -1.72 7.24 4.29
CA GLY A 127 -1.07 6.24 3.46
C GLY A 127 -1.15 6.56 1.96
N HIS A 128 -2.19 7.27 1.52
CA HIS A 128 -2.26 7.78 0.14
C HIS A 128 -1.10 8.75 -0.15
N LYS A 129 -0.86 9.71 0.76
CA LYS A 129 0.28 10.65 0.64
C LYS A 129 1.61 9.89 0.67
N ALA A 130 1.75 8.91 1.57
CA ALA A 130 2.94 8.07 1.67
C ALA A 130 3.22 7.31 0.37
N LEU A 131 2.18 6.69 -0.23
CA LEU A 131 2.28 6.00 -1.51
C LEU A 131 2.70 6.93 -2.66
N CYS A 132 2.13 8.15 -2.71
CA CYS A 132 2.49 9.14 -3.74
C CYS A 132 3.96 9.57 -3.61
N VAL A 133 4.41 9.86 -2.39
CA VAL A 133 5.80 10.23 -2.10
C VAL A 133 6.75 9.08 -2.42
N GLU A 134 6.44 7.86 -1.97
CA GLU A 134 7.23 6.65 -2.27
C GLU A 134 7.42 6.47 -3.78
N LYS A 135 6.33 6.56 -4.57
CA LYS A 135 6.41 6.46 -6.03
C LYS A 135 7.29 7.52 -6.67
N GLN A 136 7.20 8.77 -6.20
CA GLN A 136 8.03 9.88 -6.68
C GLN A 136 9.51 9.64 -6.37
N MET A 137 9.82 9.20 -5.14
CA MET A 137 11.20 8.87 -4.75
C MET A 137 11.76 7.71 -5.56
N HIS A 138 11.00 6.62 -5.74
CA HIS A 138 11.42 5.50 -6.58
C HIS A 138 11.64 5.93 -8.04
N ALA A 139 10.79 6.81 -8.59
CA ALA A 139 10.97 7.33 -9.94
C ALA A 139 12.27 8.16 -10.07
N ALA A 140 12.57 8.99 -9.06
CA ALA A 140 13.81 9.75 -9.01
C ALA A 140 15.04 8.84 -8.91
N LEU A 141 15.02 7.86 -7.99
CA LEU A 141 16.12 6.91 -7.83
C LEU A 141 16.38 6.10 -9.11
N LYS A 142 15.33 5.62 -9.78
CA LYS A 142 15.46 4.89 -11.05
C LYS A 142 16.04 5.74 -12.18
N ARG A 143 15.67 7.02 -12.22
CA ARG A 143 16.19 7.97 -13.23
C ARG A 143 17.65 8.31 -13.00
N ASP A 144 18.01 8.62 -11.76
CA ASP A 144 19.29 9.22 -11.40
C ASP A 144 20.34 8.14 -11.06
N HIS A 145 19.89 6.93 -10.66
CA HIS A 145 20.74 5.79 -10.28
C HIS A 145 20.24 4.47 -10.91
N PRO A 146 20.19 4.34 -12.25
CA PRO A 146 19.54 3.22 -12.94
C PRO A 146 20.17 1.85 -12.65
N GLY A 147 21.44 1.81 -12.21
CA GLY A 147 22.16 0.56 -11.91
C GLY A 147 22.07 0.09 -10.46
N SER A 148 21.42 0.84 -9.56
CA SER A 148 21.45 0.58 -8.12
C SER A 148 20.34 -0.32 -7.61
N MET A 149 19.41 -0.75 -8.48
CA MET A 149 18.35 -1.68 -8.11
C MET A 149 18.87 -3.12 -8.16
N ILE A 150 18.69 -3.85 -7.06
CA ILE A 150 19.13 -5.25 -6.94
C ILE A 150 18.04 -6.16 -7.47
N ALA A 151 18.44 -7.15 -8.28
CA ALA A 151 17.52 -8.15 -8.84
C ALA A 151 16.89 -9.00 -7.72
N PRO A 152 15.58 -9.28 -7.77
CA PRO A 152 14.86 -10.02 -6.73
C PRO A 152 15.45 -11.39 -6.43
N GLU A 153 16.05 -12.05 -7.40
CA GLU A 153 16.67 -13.38 -7.27
C GLU A 153 17.79 -13.38 -6.24
N MET A 154 18.47 -12.25 -6.07
CA MET A 154 19.61 -12.11 -5.14
C MET A 154 19.18 -12.16 -3.67
N TYR A 155 17.98 -11.65 -3.32
CA TYR A 155 17.53 -11.55 -1.93
C TYR A 155 16.29 -12.41 -1.62
N ALA A 156 15.65 -13.00 -2.62
CA ALA A 156 14.42 -13.81 -2.45
C ALA A 156 14.56 -14.97 -1.42
N PRO A 157 15.72 -15.61 -1.22
CA PRO A 157 15.86 -16.61 -0.18
C PRO A 157 15.67 -16.08 1.25
N TRP A 158 15.95 -14.78 1.49
CA TRP A 158 15.92 -14.16 2.81
C TRP A 158 14.76 -13.20 3.03
N LEU A 159 14.31 -12.52 1.96
CA LEU A 159 13.28 -11.48 2.05
C LEU A 159 12.02 -11.85 1.25
N ARG A 160 10.86 -11.39 1.75
CA ARG A 160 9.56 -11.50 1.06
C ARG A 160 9.25 -10.24 0.26
N VAL A 161 10.28 -9.60 -0.28
CA VAL A 161 10.16 -8.37 -1.08
C VAL A 161 10.17 -8.75 -2.56
N LYS A 162 9.30 -8.13 -3.36
CA LYS A 162 9.21 -8.42 -4.81
C LYS A 162 10.05 -7.47 -5.67
N SER A 163 10.36 -6.27 -5.15
CA SER A 163 11.06 -5.22 -5.89
C SER A 163 11.54 -4.12 -4.94
N GLU A 164 12.28 -3.15 -5.47
CA GLU A 164 12.61 -1.89 -4.79
C GLU A 164 13.60 -2.07 -3.62
N ILE A 165 14.55 -2.96 -3.83
CA ILE A 165 15.76 -3.09 -3.04
C ILE A 165 16.90 -2.44 -3.82
N TYR A 166 17.70 -1.66 -3.14
CA TYR A 166 18.81 -0.88 -3.70
C TYR A 166 20.13 -1.27 -3.06
N THR A 167 21.22 -0.98 -3.74
CA THR A 167 22.59 -1.10 -3.20
C THR A 167 22.81 -0.10 -2.06
N ALA A 168 23.68 -0.44 -1.11
CA ALA A 168 23.90 0.35 0.11
C ALA A 168 24.50 1.75 -0.14
N ASP A 169 25.13 1.99 -1.29
CA ASP A 169 25.63 3.31 -1.69
C ASP A 169 24.52 4.36 -1.86
N LEU A 170 23.25 3.93 -2.03
CA LEU A 170 22.10 4.83 -2.04
C LEU A 170 21.57 5.21 -0.65
N GLU A 171 22.10 4.63 0.42
CA GLU A 171 21.68 4.96 1.79
C GLU A 171 21.67 6.47 2.05
N PRO A 172 22.79 7.21 1.87
CA PRO A 172 22.82 8.65 2.12
C PRO A 172 21.85 9.43 1.23
N VAL A 173 21.70 9.04 -0.04
CA VAL A 173 20.76 9.68 -0.97
C VAL A 173 19.32 9.54 -0.50
N ILE A 174 18.91 8.32 -0.09
CA ILE A 174 17.56 8.04 0.40
C ILE A 174 17.31 8.77 1.73
N LEU A 175 18.28 8.80 2.63
CA LEU A 175 18.17 9.53 3.90
C LEU A 175 18.02 11.05 3.68
N ASP A 176 18.77 11.63 2.77
CA ASP A 176 18.64 13.05 2.38
C ASP A 176 17.25 13.33 1.79
N MET A 177 16.75 12.46 0.92
CA MET A 177 15.40 12.59 0.35
C MET A 177 14.32 12.53 1.44
N LEU A 178 14.46 11.64 2.42
CA LEU A 178 13.53 11.54 3.55
C LEU A 178 13.63 12.77 4.47
N GLY A 179 14.84 13.26 4.74
CA GLY A 179 15.07 14.47 5.54
C GLY A 179 14.53 15.75 4.92
N ALA A 180 14.37 15.77 3.59
CA ALA A 180 13.78 16.89 2.87
C ALA A 180 12.23 16.90 2.88
N LEU A 181 11.59 15.83 3.38
CA LEU A 181 10.14 15.79 3.48
C LEU A 181 9.65 16.71 4.61
N PRO A 182 8.52 17.42 4.40
CA PRO A 182 7.92 18.22 5.46
C PRO A 182 7.49 17.32 6.63
N LEU A 183 8.05 17.58 7.80
CA LEU A 183 7.62 16.94 9.03
C LEU A 183 6.18 17.36 9.34
N LEU A 184 5.35 16.40 9.80
CA LEU A 184 4.08 16.78 10.40
C LEU A 184 4.38 17.61 11.65
N PRO A 185 3.68 18.74 11.88
CA PRO A 185 3.76 19.40 13.17
C PRO A 185 3.37 18.40 14.26
N ASP A 186 4.15 18.37 15.34
CA ASP A 186 3.88 17.54 16.51
C ASP A 186 2.44 17.76 16.96
N ALA A 187 1.67 16.66 17.11
CA ALA A 187 0.28 16.66 17.51
C ALA A 187 0.15 16.82 19.04
#